data_39afcbbb5fadaad78edcd9df8a23a455
#
_entry.id   39afcbbb5fadaad78edcd9df8a23a455
#
_cell.length_a   1.000
_cell.length_b   1.000
_cell.length_c   1.000
_cell.angle_alpha   90.00
_cell.angle_beta   90.00
_cell.angle_gamma   90.00
#
_symmetry.space_group_name_H-M   'P 1'
#
loop_
_entity.id
_entity.type
_entity.pdbx_description
1 polymer ?
#
loop_
_entity_poly.entity_id
_entity_poly.type
_entity_poly.pdbx_seq_one_letter_code
_entity_poly.pdbx_strand_id
1 'polypeptide(L)'
;SVLGLIFEKVNGYKDGSFFTPGFISMYMSRETIRRVVVQKFNEVKGWNCKTFEELKEDIQEEIKSSNRKDVRKEANRIINSLKIIDPAVGSGHFLVSVLNELIAIKSELKILVDDNYEPLSSYSAFVLNDELILIDEEGGLFSYHPKNKESQRIQETLFHEKQTIIENCLFGVDINPNSVKICRLRLWIELLKNAYYKNQTELETLPNIDINIKCGN
;
A
#
# COMPACT_ATOMS: atom_id res chain seq x y z
N SER A 1 -13.43 -0.29 6.16
CA SER A 1 -13.38 0.15 7.58
C SER A 1 -14.72 0.72 8.00
N VAL A 2 -15.15 0.45 9.23
CA VAL A 2 -16.46 0.89 9.79
C VAL A 2 -16.61 2.41 9.71
N LEU A 3 -15.53 3.15 9.92
CA LEU A 3 -15.52 4.62 9.87
C LEU A 3 -15.87 5.17 8.48
N GLY A 4 -15.36 4.55 7.42
CA GLY A 4 -15.72 4.89 6.04
C GLY A 4 -17.21 4.68 5.77
N LEU A 5 -17.74 3.53 6.17
CA LEU A 5 -19.16 3.19 5.98
C LEU A 5 -20.11 4.13 6.74
N ILE A 6 -19.75 4.54 7.97
CA ILE A 6 -20.54 5.51 8.75
C ILE A 6 -20.53 6.87 8.05
N PHE A 7 -19.35 7.33 7.63
CA PHE A 7 -19.23 8.61 6.93
C PHE A 7 -20.00 8.63 5.61
N GLU A 8 -19.90 7.56 4.83
CA GLU A 8 -20.64 7.37 3.58
C GLU A 8 -22.16 7.41 3.80
N LYS A 9 -22.66 6.74 4.83
CA LYS A 9 -24.09 6.77 5.17
C LYS A 9 -24.56 8.14 5.64
N VAL A 10 -23.75 8.87 6.43
CA VAL A 10 -24.12 10.19 6.95
C VAL A 10 -24.11 11.25 5.85
N ASN A 11 -23.17 11.24 4.94
CA ASN A 11 -23.03 12.24 3.86
C ASN A 11 -23.80 11.89 2.59
N GLY A 12 -23.97 10.60 2.26
CA GLY A 12 -24.71 10.17 1.08
C GLY A 12 -26.15 10.69 1.02
N TYR A 13 -26.80 10.82 2.18
CA TYR A 13 -28.15 11.40 2.28
C TYR A 13 -28.19 12.93 2.10
N LYS A 14 -27.14 13.66 2.50
CA LYS A 14 -27.13 15.13 2.46
C LYS A 14 -26.59 15.69 1.15
N ASP A 15 -25.58 15.06 0.58
CA ASP A 15 -24.80 15.61 -0.54
C ASP A 15 -25.07 14.87 -1.85
N GLY A 16 -25.96 13.87 -1.88
CA GLY A 16 -26.26 13.07 -3.07
C GLY A 16 -25.06 12.23 -3.55
N SER A 17 -24.13 11.96 -2.65
CA SER A 17 -22.91 11.21 -2.98
C SER A 17 -23.20 9.71 -3.05
N PHE A 18 -22.72 9.07 -4.12
CA PHE A 18 -22.75 7.60 -4.25
C PHE A 18 -21.36 7.05 -4.06
N PHE A 19 -21.24 6.07 -3.18
CA PHE A 19 -19.95 5.43 -2.88
C PHE A 19 -19.86 4.06 -3.53
N THR A 20 -18.71 3.77 -4.14
CA THR A 20 -18.46 2.48 -4.75
C THR A 20 -18.36 1.40 -3.66
N PRO A 21 -19.09 0.28 -3.77
CA PRO A 21 -18.98 -0.81 -2.82
C PRO A 21 -17.54 -1.34 -2.72
N GLY A 22 -17.09 -1.68 -1.50
CA GLY A 22 -15.71 -2.05 -1.23
C GLY A 22 -15.18 -3.23 -2.06
N PHE A 23 -16.02 -4.23 -2.35
CA PHE A 23 -15.60 -5.36 -3.19
C PHE A 23 -15.32 -4.95 -4.66
N ILE A 24 -16.02 -3.91 -5.16
CA ILE A 24 -15.78 -3.37 -6.51
C ILE A 24 -14.47 -2.59 -6.53
N SER A 25 -14.26 -1.68 -5.55
CA SER A 25 -13.02 -0.89 -5.47
C SER A 25 -11.80 -1.79 -5.28
N MET A 26 -11.88 -2.83 -4.46
CA MET A 26 -10.84 -3.83 -4.29
C MET A 26 -10.53 -4.57 -5.61
N TYR A 27 -11.56 -5.07 -6.30
CA TYR A 27 -11.38 -5.75 -7.58
C TYR A 27 -10.76 -4.85 -8.64
N MET A 28 -11.29 -3.62 -8.79
CA MET A 28 -10.77 -2.64 -9.76
C MET A 28 -9.33 -2.26 -9.44
N SER A 29 -9.01 -2.00 -8.17
CA SER A 29 -7.65 -1.67 -7.73
C SER A 29 -6.69 -2.81 -8.06
N ARG A 30 -7.04 -4.04 -7.70
CA ARG A 30 -6.21 -5.22 -7.99
C ARG A 30 -5.91 -5.37 -9.48
N GLU A 31 -6.94 -5.39 -10.31
CA GLU A 31 -6.78 -5.59 -11.75
C GLU A 31 -5.99 -4.45 -12.42
N THR A 32 -6.32 -3.21 -12.06
CA THR A 32 -5.68 -2.04 -12.68
C THR A 32 -4.23 -1.89 -12.22
N ILE A 33 -3.97 -1.99 -10.92
CA ILE A 33 -2.62 -1.75 -10.38
C ILE A 33 -1.65 -2.84 -10.85
N ARG A 34 -2.06 -4.12 -10.86
CA ARG A 34 -1.21 -5.20 -11.38
C ARG A 34 -0.83 -4.99 -12.85
N ARG A 35 -1.78 -4.57 -13.68
CA ARG A 35 -1.50 -4.24 -15.10
C ARG A 35 -0.55 -3.06 -15.25
N VAL A 36 -0.77 -1.99 -14.48
CA VAL A 36 0.11 -0.80 -14.51
C VAL A 36 1.52 -1.14 -14.02
N VAL A 37 1.65 -1.99 -13.01
CA VAL A 37 2.97 -2.47 -12.54
C VAL A 37 3.70 -3.23 -13.65
N VAL A 38 3.03 -4.19 -14.31
CA VAL A 38 3.62 -4.93 -15.46
C VAL A 38 4.07 -3.96 -16.56
N GLN A 39 3.19 -3.03 -16.96
CA GLN A 39 3.51 -2.03 -17.97
C GLN A 39 4.73 -1.19 -17.55
N LYS A 40 4.78 -0.73 -16.30
CA LYS A 40 5.86 0.10 -15.79
C LYS A 40 7.21 -0.60 -15.78
N PHE A 41 7.23 -1.88 -15.39
CA PHE A 41 8.44 -2.69 -15.49
C PHE A 41 8.87 -2.89 -16.93
N ASN A 42 7.96 -3.22 -17.85
CA ASN A 42 8.27 -3.33 -19.27
C ASN A 42 8.88 -2.04 -19.83
N GLU A 43 8.32 -0.88 -19.49
CA GLU A 43 8.83 0.42 -19.92
C GLU A 43 10.25 0.68 -19.42
N VAL A 44 10.54 0.39 -18.16
CA VAL A 44 11.84 0.73 -17.53
C VAL A 44 12.91 -0.30 -17.84
N LYS A 45 12.57 -1.59 -17.84
CA LYS A 45 13.51 -2.70 -18.01
C LYS A 45 13.65 -3.14 -19.47
N GLY A 46 12.79 -2.66 -20.37
CA GLY A 46 12.72 -3.14 -21.74
C GLY A 46 12.19 -4.58 -21.85
N TRP A 47 11.45 -5.05 -20.85
CA TRP A 47 10.85 -6.39 -20.84
C TRP A 47 9.53 -6.40 -21.65
N ASN A 48 8.97 -7.61 -21.87
CA ASN A 48 7.75 -7.80 -22.64
C ASN A 48 6.78 -8.76 -21.94
N CYS A 49 6.72 -8.68 -20.60
CA CYS A 49 5.79 -9.48 -19.80
C CYS A 49 4.34 -9.15 -20.19
N LYS A 50 3.52 -10.16 -20.36
CA LYS A 50 2.08 -10.04 -20.69
C LYS A 50 1.22 -10.13 -19.46
N THR A 51 1.68 -10.86 -18.44
CA THR A 51 0.96 -11.13 -17.20
C THR A 51 1.79 -10.72 -16.00
N PHE A 52 1.13 -10.64 -14.85
CA PHE A 52 1.81 -10.38 -13.59
C PHE A 52 2.68 -11.57 -13.14
N GLU A 53 2.28 -12.80 -13.49
CA GLU A 53 3.04 -14.00 -13.22
C GLU A 53 4.35 -14.02 -14.01
N GLU A 54 4.35 -13.67 -15.30
CA GLU A 54 5.58 -13.52 -16.10
C GLU A 54 6.51 -12.47 -15.48
N LEU A 55 5.97 -11.31 -15.08
CA LEU A 55 6.76 -10.29 -14.39
C LEU A 55 7.41 -10.82 -13.11
N LYS A 56 6.65 -11.58 -12.32
CA LYS A 56 7.15 -12.19 -11.09
C LYS A 56 8.28 -13.18 -11.35
N GLU A 57 8.15 -14.00 -12.38
CA GLU A 57 9.19 -14.95 -12.79
C GLU A 57 10.47 -14.21 -13.21
N ASP A 58 10.36 -13.19 -14.07
CA ASP A 58 11.49 -12.39 -14.56
C ASP A 58 12.22 -11.67 -13.40
N ILE A 59 11.48 -11.05 -12.46
CA ILE A 59 12.08 -10.42 -11.28
C ILE A 59 12.81 -11.46 -10.40
N GLN A 60 12.21 -12.64 -10.20
CA GLN A 60 12.82 -13.67 -9.39
C GLN A 60 14.06 -14.27 -10.04
N GLU A 61 14.07 -14.40 -11.37
CA GLU A 61 15.25 -14.83 -12.12
C GLU A 61 16.38 -13.78 -12.02
N GLU A 62 16.05 -12.50 -12.16
CA GLU A 62 17.02 -11.41 -11.99
C GLU A 62 17.57 -11.39 -10.55
N ILE A 63 16.75 -11.60 -9.51
CA ILE A 63 17.19 -11.73 -8.12
C ILE A 63 18.19 -12.91 -7.92
N LYS A 64 18.01 -14.01 -8.66
CA LYS A 64 18.90 -15.18 -8.59
C LYS A 64 20.22 -14.96 -9.34
N SER A 65 20.18 -14.26 -10.46
CA SER A 65 21.32 -14.08 -11.38
C SER A 65 22.18 -12.85 -11.12
N SER A 66 21.68 -11.90 -10.33
CA SER A 66 22.33 -10.59 -10.09
C SER A 66 22.47 -10.29 -8.59
N ASN A 67 22.97 -9.07 -8.27
CA ASN A 67 22.99 -8.60 -6.89
C ASN A 67 21.54 -8.40 -6.37
N ARG A 68 21.14 -9.26 -5.47
CA ARG A 68 19.76 -9.31 -4.93
C ARG A 68 19.28 -7.99 -4.33
N LYS A 69 20.19 -7.24 -3.66
CA LYS A 69 19.85 -5.96 -3.03
C LYS A 69 19.61 -4.88 -4.08
N ASP A 70 20.47 -4.82 -5.10
CA ASP A 70 20.34 -3.83 -6.17
C ASP A 70 19.06 -4.06 -6.99
N VAL A 71 18.73 -5.32 -7.31
CA VAL A 71 17.49 -5.68 -8.00
C VAL A 71 16.27 -5.25 -7.19
N ARG A 72 16.23 -5.57 -5.89
CA ARG A 72 15.11 -5.17 -5.01
C ARG A 72 15.00 -3.65 -4.88
N LYS A 73 16.12 -2.95 -4.76
CA LYS A 73 16.16 -1.49 -4.70
C LYS A 73 15.61 -0.87 -5.98
N GLU A 74 16.03 -1.36 -7.14
CA GLU A 74 15.52 -0.90 -8.43
C GLU A 74 14.04 -1.20 -8.60
N ALA A 75 13.59 -2.41 -8.30
CA ALA A 75 12.20 -2.81 -8.37
C ALA A 75 11.30 -1.94 -7.46
N ASN A 76 11.74 -1.65 -6.23
CA ASN A 76 11.03 -0.72 -5.34
C ASN A 76 10.97 0.69 -5.93
N ARG A 77 12.08 1.19 -6.52
CA ARG A 77 12.10 2.49 -7.18
C ARG A 77 11.10 2.56 -8.34
N ILE A 78 10.97 1.49 -9.13
CA ILE A 78 10.01 1.40 -10.22
C ILE A 78 8.58 1.51 -9.68
N ILE A 79 8.20 0.71 -8.68
CA ILE A 79 6.86 0.76 -8.08
C ILE A 79 6.60 2.11 -7.42
N ASN A 80 7.54 2.64 -6.64
CA ASN A 80 7.39 3.93 -5.94
C ASN A 80 7.37 5.14 -6.89
N SER A 81 7.69 4.95 -8.18
CA SER A 81 7.55 6.00 -9.20
C SER A 81 6.13 6.11 -9.77
N LEU A 82 5.26 5.16 -9.50
CA LEU A 82 3.86 5.21 -9.96
C LEU A 82 3.14 6.43 -9.37
N LYS A 83 2.28 7.04 -10.18
CA LYS A 83 1.41 8.14 -9.76
C LYS A 83 -0.03 7.75 -10.03
N ILE A 84 -0.77 7.56 -8.96
CA ILE A 84 -2.16 7.09 -8.99
C ILE A 84 -3.02 8.23 -8.46
N ILE A 85 -3.92 8.72 -9.29
CA ILE A 85 -4.82 9.80 -8.94
C ILE A 85 -6.27 9.33 -8.94
N ASP A 86 -6.99 9.68 -7.88
CA ASP A 86 -8.45 9.57 -7.80
C ASP A 86 -9.04 11.00 -7.90
N PRO A 87 -9.68 11.35 -9.04
CA PRO A 87 -10.19 12.71 -9.26
C PRO A 87 -11.51 13.00 -8.53
N ALA A 88 -12.12 12.02 -7.87
CA ALA A 88 -13.32 12.14 -7.06
C ALA A 88 -13.19 11.28 -5.80
N VAL A 89 -12.14 11.57 -5.02
CA VAL A 89 -11.60 10.66 -4.01
C VAL A 89 -12.56 10.28 -2.88
N GLY A 90 -13.59 11.07 -2.64
CA GLY A 90 -14.57 10.82 -1.58
C GLY A 90 -13.91 10.60 -0.23
N SER A 91 -14.28 9.51 0.42
CA SER A 91 -13.68 9.07 1.69
C SER A 91 -12.33 8.35 1.54
N GLY A 92 -11.79 8.25 0.32
CA GLY A 92 -10.49 7.63 0.03
C GLY A 92 -10.49 6.10 -0.04
N HIS A 93 -11.63 5.49 -0.33
CA HIS A 93 -11.74 4.03 -0.37
C HIS A 93 -10.82 3.41 -1.42
N PHE A 94 -10.85 3.93 -2.66
CA PHE A 94 -9.95 3.47 -3.73
C PHE A 94 -8.49 3.61 -3.37
N LEU A 95 -8.07 4.73 -2.78
CA LEU A 95 -6.67 4.94 -2.42
C LEU A 95 -6.20 3.98 -1.32
N VAL A 96 -7.06 3.63 -0.37
CA VAL A 96 -6.75 2.61 0.64
C VAL A 96 -6.63 1.23 0.00
N SER A 97 -7.55 0.87 -0.91
CA SER A 97 -7.46 -0.40 -1.65
C SER A 97 -6.17 -0.47 -2.48
N VAL A 98 -5.78 0.63 -3.13
CA VAL A 98 -4.51 0.74 -3.88
C VAL A 98 -3.30 0.60 -2.96
N LEU A 99 -3.29 1.27 -1.80
CA LEU A 99 -2.23 1.16 -0.81
C LEU A 99 -1.99 -0.30 -0.41
N ASN A 100 -3.06 -0.99 -0.05
CA ASN A 100 -3.00 -2.39 0.35
C ASN A 100 -2.53 -3.30 -0.79
N GLU A 101 -3.00 -3.08 -2.02
CA GLU A 101 -2.60 -3.87 -3.19
C GLU A 101 -1.12 -3.65 -3.55
N LEU A 102 -0.59 -2.43 -3.45
CA LEU A 102 0.84 -2.16 -3.70
C LEU A 102 1.75 -2.89 -2.68
N ILE A 103 1.36 -2.94 -1.41
CA ILE A 103 2.10 -3.73 -0.40
C ILE A 103 2.02 -5.23 -0.73
N ALA A 104 0.83 -5.73 -1.08
CA ALA A 104 0.66 -7.13 -1.48
C ALA A 104 1.50 -7.51 -2.71
N ILE A 105 1.52 -6.65 -3.74
CA ILE A 105 2.38 -6.80 -4.92
C ILE A 105 3.85 -6.88 -4.53
N LYS A 106 4.35 -5.96 -3.69
CA LYS A 106 5.74 -5.98 -3.24
C LYS A 106 6.09 -7.26 -2.48
N SER A 107 5.16 -7.76 -1.65
CA SER A 107 5.32 -9.04 -0.96
C SER A 107 5.38 -10.21 -1.95
N GLU A 108 4.48 -10.26 -2.91
CA GLU A 108 4.40 -11.34 -3.90
C GLU A 108 5.61 -11.37 -4.84
N LEU A 109 6.13 -10.21 -5.22
CA LEU A 109 7.36 -10.06 -6.01
C LEU A 109 8.64 -10.31 -5.19
N LYS A 110 8.55 -10.50 -3.85
CA LYS A 110 9.69 -10.65 -2.93
C LYS A 110 10.61 -9.41 -2.87
N ILE A 111 10.00 -8.24 -3.03
CA ILE A 111 10.66 -6.93 -2.96
C ILE A 111 10.13 -6.06 -1.80
N LEU A 112 9.25 -6.60 -0.94
CA LEU A 112 8.93 -5.98 0.34
C LEU A 112 10.11 -6.21 1.28
N VAL A 113 10.90 -5.15 1.50
CA VAL A 113 12.21 -5.21 2.14
C VAL A 113 12.34 -4.18 3.25
N ASP A 114 13.16 -4.48 4.24
CA ASP A 114 13.58 -3.53 5.26
C ASP A 114 14.60 -2.50 4.73
N ASP A 115 15.07 -1.60 5.61
CA ASP A 115 16.04 -0.55 5.28
C ASP A 115 17.40 -1.08 4.79
N ASN A 116 17.70 -2.37 5.06
CA ASN A 116 18.90 -3.05 4.57
C ASN A 116 18.67 -3.81 3.25
N TYR A 117 17.49 -3.65 2.64
CA TYR A 117 17.04 -4.39 1.45
C TYR A 117 16.95 -5.91 1.64
N GLU A 118 16.76 -6.35 2.91
CA GLU A 118 16.48 -7.75 3.21
C GLU A 118 14.97 -8.01 3.18
N PRO A 119 14.48 -9.05 2.49
CA PRO A 119 13.05 -9.30 2.33
C PRO A 119 12.41 -9.75 3.65
N LEU A 120 11.13 -9.45 3.79
CA LEU A 120 10.28 -10.03 4.83
C LEU A 120 9.90 -11.47 4.45
N SER A 121 10.89 -12.37 4.39
CA SER A 121 10.70 -13.74 3.88
C SER A 121 9.84 -14.62 4.78
N SER A 122 9.81 -14.35 6.08
CA SER A 122 9.04 -15.11 7.07
C SER A 122 7.54 -14.83 7.05
N TYR A 123 7.11 -13.82 6.28
CA TYR A 123 5.71 -13.41 6.19
C TYR A 123 5.30 -13.12 4.75
N SER A 124 4.04 -13.40 4.45
CA SER A 124 3.40 -13.02 3.20
C SER A 124 2.27 -12.04 3.46
N ALA A 125 2.23 -10.95 2.68
CA ALA A 125 1.17 -9.96 2.73
C ALA A 125 0.25 -10.12 1.52
N PHE A 126 -1.06 -10.10 1.76
CA PHE A 126 -2.09 -10.15 0.72
C PHE A 126 -3.34 -9.38 1.15
N VAL A 127 -4.22 -9.08 0.20
CA VAL A 127 -5.47 -8.36 0.49
C VAL A 127 -6.63 -9.34 0.61
N LEU A 128 -7.35 -9.24 1.72
CA LEU A 128 -8.57 -9.99 1.97
C LEU A 128 -9.65 -9.02 2.51
N ASN A 129 -10.82 -9.00 1.90
CA ASN A 129 -11.92 -8.11 2.28
C ASN A 129 -11.51 -6.63 2.42
N ASP A 130 -10.67 -6.15 1.51
CA ASP A 130 -10.11 -4.79 1.46
C ASP A 130 -9.16 -4.44 2.64
N GLU A 131 -8.72 -5.45 3.37
CA GLU A 131 -7.73 -5.30 4.43
C GLU A 131 -6.42 -6.01 4.08
N LEU A 132 -5.29 -5.41 4.44
CA LEU A 132 -3.98 -6.04 4.32
C LEU A 132 -3.82 -7.06 5.44
N ILE A 133 -3.62 -8.31 5.05
CA ILE A 133 -3.40 -9.43 5.96
C ILE A 133 -1.96 -9.91 5.82
N LEU A 134 -1.30 -10.15 6.94
CA LEU A 134 0.01 -10.78 6.99
C LEU A 134 -0.11 -12.13 7.68
N ILE A 135 0.48 -13.14 7.05
CA ILE A 135 0.58 -14.50 7.60
C ILE A 135 2.03 -14.98 7.57
N ASP A 136 2.40 -15.78 8.57
CA ASP A 136 3.65 -16.52 8.57
C ASP A 136 3.57 -17.79 7.70
N GLU A 137 4.66 -18.54 7.64
CA GLU A 137 4.75 -19.79 6.86
C GLU A 137 3.79 -20.88 7.34
N GLU A 138 3.34 -20.83 8.61
CA GLU A 138 2.40 -21.78 9.22
C GLU A 138 0.94 -21.32 9.06
N GLY A 139 0.70 -20.14 8.47
CA GLY A 139 -0.62 -19.53 8.30
C GLY A 139 -1.11 -18.73 9.53
N GLY A 140 -0.24 -18.50 10.50
CA GLY A 140 -0.53 -17.67 11.67
C GLY A 140 -0.60 -16.20 11.32
N LEU A 141 -1.58 -15.48 11.86
CA LEU A 141 -1.72 -14.04 11.66
C LEU A 141 -0.61 -13.28 12.38
N PHE A 142 -0.01 -12.31 11.68
CA PHE A 142 0.96 -11.41 12.29
C PHE A 142 0.35 -10.62 13.44
N SER A 143 1.04 -10.60 14.56
CA SER A 143 0.74 -9.76 15.72
C SER A 143 2.00 -9.03 16.17
N TYR A 144 1.89 -7.72 16.35
CA TYR A 144 3.03 -6.91 16.73
C TYR A 144 3.43 -7.11 18.19
N HIS A 145 4.68 -7.49 18.40
CA HIS A 145 5.30 -7.65 19.72
C HIS A 145 6.59 -6.83 19.82
N PRO A 146 6.61 -5.68 20.52
CA PRO A 146 7.75 -4.75 20.55
C PRO A 146 9.06 -5.34 21.05
N LYS A 147 9.00 -6.41 21.86
CA LYS A 147 10.20 -7.10 22.38
C LYS A 147 10.78 -8.15 21.43
N ASN A 148 10.07 -8.49 20.36
CA ASN A 148 10.53 -9.44 19.36
C ASN A 148 11.15 -8.67 18.19
N LYS A 149 12.43 -8.90 17.91
CA LYS A 149 13.19 -8.20 16.87
C LYS A 149 12.60 -8.35 15.46
N GLU A 150 12.14 -9.56 15.12
CA GLU A 150 11.54 -9.80 13.81
C GLU A 150 10.18 -9.12 13.69
N SER A 151 9.35 -9.20 14.72
CA SER A 151 8.07 -8.50 14.78
C SER A 151 8.26 -6.97 14.68
N GLN A 152 9.29 -6.43 15.34
CA GLN A 152 9.66 -5.03 15.24
C GLN A 152 10.06 -4.67 13.80
N ARG A 153 10.96 -5.43 13.19
CA ARG A 153 11.43 -5.25 11.82
C ARG A 153 10.28 -5.22 10.80
N ILE A 154 9.34 -6.16 10.94
CA ILE A 154 8.15 -6.24 10.07
C ILE A 154 7.28 -5.00 10.23
N GLN A 155 6.99 -4.61 11.48
CA GLN A 155 6.15 -3.46 11.78
C GLN A 155 6.75 -2.16 11.24
N GLU A 156 8.04 -1.93 11.46
CA GLU A 156 8.80 -0.79 10.92
C GLU A 156 8.78 -0.78 9.39
N THR A 157 9.07 -1.91 8.75
CA THR A 157 9.06 -2.03 7.29
C THR A 157 7.70 -1.64 6.71
N LEU A 158 6.61 -2.16 7.27
CA LEU A 158 5.27 -1.85 6.80
C LEU A 158 4.90 -0.39 7.01
N PHE A 159 5.32 0.21 8.13
CA PHE A 159 5.11 1.62 8.40
C PHE A 159 5.80 2.49 7.33
N HIS A 160 7.09 2.28 7.09
CA HIS A 160 7.88 3.04 6.12
C HIS A 160 7.41 2.81 4.67
N GLU A 161 7.04 1.59 4.32
CA GLU A 161 6.50 1.30 2.99
C GLU A 161 5.15 1.99 2.76
N LYS A 162 4.24 1.94 3.72
CA LYS A 162 2.96 2.66 3.64
C LYS A 162 3.19 4.17 3.55
N GLN A 163 4.08 4.73 4.37
CA GLN A 163 4.44 6.14 4.29
C GLN A 163 4.95 6.51 2.90
N THR A 164 5.90 5.76 2.38
CA THR A 164 6.49 5.99 1.06
C THR A 164 5.43 5.97 -0.04
N ILE A 165 4.52 5.01 -0.01
CA ILE A 165 3.43 4.90 -1.01
C ILE A 165 2.46 6.08 -0.88
N ILE A 166 2.05 6.45 0.33
CA ILE A 166 1.13 7.58 0.57
C ILE A 166 1.72 8.88 0.04
N GLU A 167 2.99 9.14 0.33
CA GLU A 167 3.67 10.39 -0.07
C GLU A 167 3.98 10.44 -1.57
N ASN A 168 4.38 9.32 -2.16
CA ASN A 168 4.90 9.33 -3.52
C ASN A 168 3.92 8.86 -4.59
N CYS A 169 3.00 7.95 -4.25
CA CYS A 169 2.18 7.26 -5.25
C CYS A 169 0.71 7.71 -5.25
N LEU A 170 0.16 8.13 -4.10
CA LEU A 170 -1.27 8.36 -3.95
C LEU A 170 -1.63 9.84 -4.03
N PHE A 171 -2.53 10.18 -4.95
CA PHE A 171 -3.04 11.53 -5.18
C PHE A 171 -4.56 11.49 -5.24
N GLY A 172 -5.22 12.52 -4.71
CA GLY A 172 -6.68 12.59 -4.76
C GLY A 172 -7.18 14.03 -4.76
N VAL A 173 -8.34 14.22 -5.41
CA VAL A 173 -9.06 15.50 -5.42
C VAL A 173 -10.52 15.23 -5.08
N ASP A 174 -11.12 16.12 -4.34
CA ASP A 174 -12.57 16.14 -4.11
C ASP A 174 -13.06 17.56 -3.95
N ILE A 175 -14.25 17.84 -4.45
CA ILE A 175 -14.90 19.15 -4.32
C ILE A 175 -15.37 19.41 -2.89
N ASN A 176 -15.69 18.33 -2.13
CA ASN A 176 -16.16 18.44 -0.76
C ASN A 176 -14.97 18.44 0.22
N PRO A 177 -14.74 19.56 0.95
CA PRO A 177 -13.62 19.65 1.89
C PRO A 177 -13.72 18.65 3.07
N ASN A 178 -14.92 18.17 3.40
CA ASN A 178 -15.09 17.14 4.44
C ASN A 178 -14.64 15.78 3.93
N SER A 179 -14.92 15.44 2.68
CA SER A 179 -14.39 14.23 2.02
C SER A 179 -12.86 14.24 2.05
N VAL A 180 -12.22 15.34 1.69
CA VAL A 180 -10.76 15.50 1.75
C VAL A 180 -10.20 15.24 3.16
N LYS A 181 -10.83 15.83 4.19
CA LYS A 181 -10.41 15.60 5.58
C LYS A 181 -10.52 14.13 6.00
N ILE A 182 -11.61 13.48 5.62
CA ILE A 182 -11.84 12.07 5.94
C ILE A 182 -10.88 11.16 5.17
N CYS A 183 -10.63 11.45 3.90
CA CYS A 183 -9.66 10.70 3.10
C CYS A 183 -8.27 10.76 3.74
N ARG A 184 -7.79 11.96 4.11
CA ARG A 184 -6.53 12.12 4.83
C ARG A 184 -6.50 11.36 6.15
N LEU A 185 -7.58 11.45 6.94
CA LEU A 185 -7.69 10.72 8.21
C LEU A 185 -7.61 9.21 7.99
N ARG A 186 -8.26 8.67 6.97
CA ARG A 186 -8.21 7.23 6.66
C ARG A 186 -6.81 6.78 6.26
N LEU A 187 -6.11 7.53 5.41
CA LEU A 187 -4.72 7.21 5.06
C LEU A 187 -3.81 7.24 6.29
N TRP A 188 -4.03 8.18 7.19
CA TRP A 188 -3.32 8.22 8.48
C TRP A 188 -3.64 7.02 9.37
N ILE A 189 -4.90 6.60 9.44
CA ILE A 189 -5.29 5.39 10.18
C ILE A 189 -4.62 4.15 9.60
N GLU A 190 -4.52 4.04 8.27
CA GLU A 190 -3.80 2.91 7.64
C GLU A 190 -2.31 2.90 8.01
N LEU A 191 -1.68 4.08 8.13
CA LEU A 191 -0.31 4.17 8.61
C LEU A 191 -0.21 3.80 10.10
N LEU A 192 -1.11 4.31 10.93
CA LEU A 192 -1.15 4.02 12.38
C LEU A 192 -1.34 2.55 12.71
N LYS A 193 -1.97 1.76 11.86
CA LYS A 193 -2.06 0.29 12.04
C LYS A 193 -0.67 -0.36 12.16
N ASN A 194 0.35 0.29 11.62
CA ASN A 194 1.74 -0.18 11.69
C ASN A 194 2.64 0.72 12.55
N ALA A 195 2.07 1.53 13.45
CA ALA A 195 2.85 2.26 14.44
C ALA A 195 3.74 1.33 15.26
N TYR A 196 4.96 1.74 15.56
CA TYR A 196 5.95 0.91 16.22
C TYR A 196 6.73 1.70 17.29
N TYR A 197 7.33 1.00 18.24
CA TYR A 197 8.16 1.62 19.27
C TYR A 197 9.59 1.80 18.76
N LYS A 198 10.08 3.05 18.69
CA LYS A 198 11.49 3.38 18.42
C LYS A 198 12.41 2.91 19.54
N ASN A 199 11.89 2.99 20.75
CA ASN A 199 12.54 2.54 22.00
C ASN A 199 11.46 2.13 23.01
N GLN A 200 11.84 1.82 24.24
CA GLN A 200 10.89 1.30 25.25
C GLN A 200 9.75 2.28 25.61
N THR A 201 9.89 3.58 25.32
CA THR A 201 8.96 4.62 25.76
C THR A 201 8.43 5.51 24.63
N GLU A 202 9.04 5.49 23.46
CA GLU A 202 8.70 6.37 22.34
C GLU A 202 8.08 5.58 21.19
N LEU A 203 6.82 5.86 20.93
CA LEU A 203 6.07 5.28 19.83
C LEU A 203 6.19 6.17 18.57
N GLU A 204 6.63 5.60 17.45
CA GLU A 204 6.49 6.24 16.13
C GLU A 204 5.04 6.17 15.69
N THR A 205 4.39 7.32 15.60
CA THR A 205 2.96 7.38 15.32
C THR A 205 2.65 8.12 14.03
N LEU A 206 2.96 9.39 13.99
CA LEU A 206 2.56 10.30 12.92
C LEU A 206 3.77 11.14 12.51
N PRO A 207 4.53 10.68 11.51
CA PRO A 207 5.51 11.55 10.88
C PRO A 207 4.77 12.73 10.23
N ASN A 208 5.47 13.82 10.03
CA ASN A 208 4.95 14.94 9.25
C ASN A 208 4.95 14.54 7.76
N ILE A 209 3.90 13.79 7.34
CA ILE A 209 3.76 13.30 5.97
C ILE A 209 2.95 14.29 5.13
N ASP A 210 3.36 14.49 3.89
CA ASP A 210 2.57 15.25 2.92
C ASP A 210 1.58 14.31 2.22
N ILE A 211 0.32 14.42 2.60
CA ILE A 211 -0.76 13.66 1.97
C ILE A 211 -1.30 14.46 0.79
N ASN A 212 -1.12 13.92 -0.41
CA ASN A 212 -1.45 14.56 -1.69
C ASN A 212 -2.96 14.52 -2.01
N ILE A 213 -3.79 14.86 -1.02
CA ILE A 213 -5.25 14.97 -1.18
C ILE A 213 -5.62 16.43 -1.10
N LYS A 214 -6.22 16.96 -2.17
CA LYS A 214 -6.53 18.40 -2.31
C LYS A 214 -8.02 18.62 -2.48
N CYS A 215 -8.52 19.78 -2.02
CA CYS A 215 -9.87 20.22 -2.29
C CYS A 215 -9.87 21.06 -3.56
N GLY A 216 -10.78 20.75 -4.48
CA GLY A 216 -10.91 21.43 -5.76
C GLY A 216 -11.57 20.55 -6.83
N ASN A 217 -11.59 21.05 -8.06
CA ASN A 217 -12.04 20.35 -9.27
C ASN A 217 -11.09 20.64 -10.43
#